data_4b99b2123731674146a3f4f056898612
#
_entry.id   4b99b2123731674146a3f4f056898612
#
_cell.length_a   1.000
_cell.length_b   1.000
_cell.length_c   1.000
_cell.angle_alpha   90.00
_cell.angle_beta   90.00
_cell.angle_gamma   90.00
#
_symmetry.space_group_name_H-M   'P 1'
#
loop_
_entity.id
_entity.type
_entity.pdbx_description
1 polymer ?
#
loop_
_entity_poly.entity_id
_entity_poly.type
_entity_poly.pdbx_seq_one_letter_code
_entity_poly.pdbx_strand_id
1 'polypeptide(L)'
;FRGETCNFYGLLKHMESTDREERKEAFEKWANLYEGVSDKLDELYDKLIEVRVEMAKKLGYDNYTQLAYRNMGRLDYTPEHVEKFREQIRTVITPAVDRMRKAQAKRLGLDSVKYYDESLTFAGGNADPIGGKDYMVGQATEMYGALSPETKEFFDFMTKYELFDLETRPGKHLGGYCTSLPEYKAPFIFSNFNGTSADVDVLTHEAGHAFQAYLGERLIPIGVLQGSTSEVCEIHSMSMEFFTYPWMDKFFGDRADEYRYAHLCDALAVIPYMACVDEFQHEVYKNPKMTAKE
;
A
#
# COMPACT_ATOMS: atom_id res chain seq x y z
N PHE A 1 -11.08 -7.30 -21.01
CA PHE A 1 -11.92 -6.15 -20.73
C PHE A 1 -11.98 -5.24 -21.96
N ARG A 2 -13.17 -4.94 -22.49
CA ARG A 2 -13.41 -4.08 -23.69
C ARG A 2 -12.50 -4.39 -24.89
N GLY A 3 -12.18 -5.66 -25.10
CA GLY A 3 -11.33 -6.13 -26.22
C GLY A 3 -9.84 -6.24 -25.88
N GLU A 4 -9.43 -5.87 -24.68
CA GLU A 4 -8.06 -5.99 -24.20
C GLU A 4 -7.93 -7.12 -23.15
N THR A 5 -6.77 -7.77 -23.12
CA THR A 5 -6.44 -8.72 -22.06
C THR A 5 -5.83 -7.95 -20.90
N CYS A 6 -6.57 -7.87 -19.80
CA CYS A 6 -6.13 -7.18 -18.58
C CYS A 6 -5.80 -8.19 -17.47
N ASN A 7 -4.76 -7.90 -16.70
CA ASN A 7 -4.58 -8.42 -15.35
C ASN A 7 -5.25 -7.46 -14.33
N PHE A 8 -5.07 -7.71 -13.03
CA PHE A 8 -5.61 -6.85 -11.98
C PHE A 8 -5.20 -5.38 -12.12
N TYR A 9 -3.92 -5.10 -12.40
CA TYR A 9 -3.41 -3.74 -12.55
C TYR A 9 -3.94 -3.03 -13.79
N GLY A 10 -4.18 -3.77 -14.87
CA GLY A 10 -4.88 -3.23 -16.04
C GLY A 10 -6.32 -2.82 -15.73
N LEU A 11 -7.05 -3.59 -14.89
CA LEU A 11 -8.39 -3.21 -14.44
C LEU A 11 -8.37 -1.98 -13.53
N LEU A 12 -7.39 -1.85 -12.62
CA LEU A 12 -7.25 -0.67 -11.76
C LEU A 12 -7.12 0.62 -12.57
N LYS A 13 -6.37 0.60 -13.66
CA LYS A 13 -6.27 1.75 -14.57
C LYS A 13 -7.64 2.16 -15.14
N HIS A 14 -8.47 1.20 -15.54
CA HIS A 14 -9.81 1.47 -16.02
C HIS A 14 -10.77 1.98 -14.93
N MET A 15 -10.49 1.69 -13.66
CA MET A 15 -11.23 2.25 -12.52
C MET A 15 -10.96 3.74 -12.30
N GLU A 16 -9.95 4.32 -12.94
CA GLU A 16 -9.68 5.76 -12.94
C GLU A 16 -10.22 6.49 -14.18
N SER A 17 -10.90 5.78 -15.10
CA SER A 17 -11.47 6.38 -16.30
C SER A 17 -12.45 7.50 -15.97
N THR A 18 -12.49 8.56 -16.78
CA THR A 18 -13.50 9.63 -16.69
C THR A 18 -14.89 9.15 -17.10
N ASP A 19 -15.00 8.07 -17.88
CA ASP A 19 -16.25 7.38 -18.19
C ASP A 19 -16.73 6.55 -16.98
N ARG A 20 -17.86 6.95 -16.38
CA ARG A 20 -18.39 6.29 -15.19
C ARG A 20 -18.83 4.84 -15.43
N GLU A 21 -19.39 4.54 -16.61
CA GLU A 21 -19.77 3.16 -16.93
C GLU A 21 -18.53 2.26 -17.08
N GLU A 22 -17.45 2.80 -17.65
CA GLU A 22 -16.19 2.07 -17.72
C GLU A 22 -15.63 1.75 -16.33
N ARG A 23 -15.61 2.72 -15.41
CA ARG A 23 -15.18 2.48 -14.04
C ARG A 23 -16.01 1.38 -13.36
N LYS A 24 -17.33 1.47 -13.51
CA LYS A 24 -18.26 0.48 -12.95
C LYS A 24 -18.01 -0.92 -13.53
N GLU A 25 -17.93 -1.04 -14.86
CA GLU A 25 -17.64 -2.32 -15.51
C GLU A 25 -16.30 -2.92 -15.05
N ALA A 26 -15.25 -2.08 -14.94
CA ALA A 26 -13.93 -2.51 -14.47
C ALA A 26 -14.00 -3.01 -13.03
N PHE A 27 -14.66 -2.28 -12.13
CA PHE A 27 -14.87 -2.67 -10.75
C PHE A 27 -15.66 -3.98 -10.63
N GLU A 28 -16.76 -4.13 -11.39
CA GLU A 28 -17.57 -5.35 -11.40
C GLU A 28 -16.75 -6.57 -11.90
N LYS A 29 -15.89 -6.39 -12.90
CA LYS A 29 -14.99 -7.45 -13.36
C LYS A 29 -13.96 -7.83 -12.30
N TRP A 30 -13.39 -6.83 -11.63
CA TRP A 30 -12.45 -7.04 -10.53
C TRP A 30 -13.13 -7.78 -9.36
N ALA A 31 -14.32 -7.35 -8.94
CA ALA A 31 -15.09 -7.99 -7.90
C ALA A 31 -15.44 -9.45 -8.24
N ASN A 32 -15.87 -9.71 -9.49
CA ASN A 32 -16.22 -11.05 -9.96
C ASN A 32 -15.02 -12.02 -9.97
N LEU A 33 -13.78 -11.54 -10.11
CA LEU A 33 -12.59 -12.38 -9.96
C LEU A 33 -12.46 -12.91 -8.53
N TYR A 34 -12.70 -12.07 -7.54
CA TYR A 34 -12.69 -12.50 -6.12
C TYR A 34 -13.90 -13.38 -5.79
N GLU A 35 -15.10 -13.03 -6.27
CA GLU A 35 -16.30 -13.83 -6.05
C GLU A 35 -16.11 -15.26 -6.60
N GLY A 36 -15.47 -15.41 -7.75
CA GLY A 36 -15.19 -16.71 -8.36
C GLY A 36 -14.27 -17.64 -7.55
N VAL A 37 -13.58 -17.11 -6.53
CA VAL A 37 -12.67 -17.87 -5.65
C VAL A 37 -13.01 -17.72 -4.17
N SER A 38 -14.09 -17.03 -3.83
CA SER A 38 -14.46 -16.66 -2.46
C SER A 38 -14.59 -17.88 -1.55
N ASP A 39 -15.32 -18.92 -1.97
CA ASP A 39 -15.51 -20.15 -1.16
C ASP A 39 -14.16 -20.78 -0.78
N LYS A 40 -13.21 -20.75 -1.70
CA LYS A 40 -11.87 -21.31 -1.45
C LYS A 40 -11.05 -20.42 -0.53
N LEU A 41 -11.19 -19.11 -0.65
CA LEU A 41 -10.53 -18.16 0.26
C LEU A 41 -11.10 -18.30 1.67
N ASP A 42 -12.40 -18.44 1.82
CA ASP A 42 -13.08 -18.67 3.09
C ASP A 42 -12.59 -19.95 3.75
N GLU A 43 -12.57 -21.07 3.01
CA GLU A 43 -12.04 -22.36 3.50
C GLU A 43 -10.57 -22.24 3.97
N LEU A 44 -9.73 -21.53 3.21
CA LEU A 44 -8.33 -21.35 3.55
C LEU A 44 -8.16 -20.45 4.77
N TYR A 45 -8.98 -19.42 4.90
CA TYR A 45 -8.95 -18.52 6.04
C TYR A 45 -9.37 -19.22 7.32
N ASP A 46 -10.45 -20.02 7.31
CA ASP A 46 -10.88 -20.82 8.44
C ASP A 46 -9.75 -21.77 8.91
N LYS A 47 -9.12 -22.48 7.99
CA LYS A 47 -7.96 -23.34 8.29
C LYS A 47 -6.79 -22.56 8.87
N LEU A 48 -6.54 -21.36 8.38
CA LEU A 48 -5.49 -20.47 8.90
C LEU A 48 -5.78 -20.08 10.35
N ILE A 49 -7.04 -19.77 10.68
CA ILE A 49 -7.47 -19.44 12.04
C ILE A 49 -7.24 -20.65 12.95
N GLU A 50 -7.69 -21.85 12.54
CA GLU A 50 -7.51 -23.09 13.31
C GLU A 50 -6.05 -23.34 13.65
N VAL A 51 -5.15 -23.27 12.64
CA VAL A 51 -3.70 -23.47 12.82
C VAL A 51 -3.11 -22.43 13.75
N ARG A 52 -3.47 -21.15 13.60
CA ARG A 52 -2.96 -20.06 14.44
C ARG A 52 -3.43 -20.19 15.90
N VAL A 53 -4.68 -20.61 16.12
CA VAL A 53 -5.18 -20.89 17.46
C VAL A 53 -4.45 -22.07 18.10
N GLU A 54 -4.17 -23.12 17.34
CA GLU A 54 -3.37 -24.26 17.82
C GLU A 54 -1.92 -23.85 18.15
N MET A 55 -1.30 -23.05 17.31
CA MET A 55 0.04 -22.50 17.55
C MET A 55 0.10 -21.72 18.88
N ALA A 56 -0.87 -20.81 19.11
CA ALA A 56 -0.95 -20.04 20.34
C ALA A 56 -1.04 -20.96 21.56
N LYS A 57 -1.94 -21.93 21.54
CA LYS A 57 -2.08 -22.92 22.63
C LYS A 57 -0.80 -23.71 22.90
N LYS A 58 -0.14 -24.22 21.84
CA LYS A 58 1.11 -24.98 21.99
C LYS A 58 2.24 -24.15 22.58
N LEU A 59 2.23 -22.83 22.36
CA LEU A 59 3.20 -21.89 22.89
C LEU A 59 2.80 -21.28 24.24
N GLY A 60 1.65 -21.70 24.82
CA GLY A 60 1.20 -21.29 26.15
C GLY A 60 0.50 -19.93 26.19
N TYR A 61 -0.04 -19.46 25.04
CA TYR A 61 -0.84 -18.24 24.98
C TYR A 61 -2.33 -18.55 25.07
N ASP A 62 -3.09 -17.65 25.69
CA ASP A 62 -4.54 -17.80 25.84
C ASP A 62 -5.27 -17.64 24.50
N ASN A 63 -4.77 -16.75 23.62
CA ASN A 63 -5.28 -16.61 22.27
C ASN A 63 -4.17 -16.18 21.29
N TYR A 64 -4.47 -16.22 19.99
CA TYR A 64 -3.50 -15.90 18.95
C TYR A 64 -3.11 -14.41 18.92
N THR A 65 -3.97 -13.48 19.35
CA THR A 65 -3.66 -12.04 19.37
C THR A 65 -2.41 -11.76 20.19
N GLN A 66 -2.24 -12.43 21.34
CA GLN A 66 -1.05 -12.29 22.18
C GLN A 66 0.23 -12.75 21.46
N LEU A 67 0.18 -13.88 20.77
CA LEU A 67 1.30 -14.39 19.98
C LEU A 67 1.58 -13.47 18.78
N ALA A 68 0.53 -13.02 18.08
CA ALA A 68 0.65 -12.13 16.93
C ALA A 68 1.32 -10.79 17.30
N TYR A 69 1.00 -10.20 18.44
CA TYR A 69 1.65 -8.98 18.94
C TYR A 69 3.15 -9.17 19.10
N ARG A 70 3.58 -10.29 19.66
CA ARG A 70 5.01 -10.61 19.77
C ARG A 70 5.68 -10.80 18.40
N ASN A 71 5.02 -11.50 17.49
CA ASN A 71 5.55 -11.74 16.15
C ASN A 71 5.68 -10.44 15.33
N MET A 72 4.79 -9.46 15.56
CA MET A 72 4.84 -8.14 14.94
C MET A 72 5.80 -7.17 15.65
N GLY A 73 6.44 -7.58 16.74
CA GLY A 73 7.30 -6.69 17.52
C GLY A 73 6.56 -5.66 18.37
N ARG A 74 5.26 -5.87 18.62
CA ARG A 74 4.43 -5.00 19.47
C ARG A 74 4.71 -5.29 20.94
N LEU A 75 5.80 -4.76 21.46
CA LEU A 75 6.29 -5.04 22.82
C LEU A 75 6.01 -3.91 23.82
N ASP A 76 5.79 -2.68 23.31
CA ASP A 76 5.70 -1.47 24.14
C ASP A 76 4.25 -1.04 24.39
N TYR A 77 3.28 -1.68 23.74
CA TYR A 77 1.85 -1.38 23.86
C TYR A 77 1.01 -2.67 23.75
N THR A 78 -0.22 -2.58 24.19
CA THR A 78 -1.12 -3.72 24.36
C THR A 78 -2.32 -3.62 23.40
N PRO A 79 -3.11 -4.72 23.24
CA PRO A 79 -4.37 -4.68 22.49
C PRO A 79 -5.34 -3.57 22.93
N GLU A 80 -5.37 -3.25 24.24
CA GLU A 80 -6.25 -2.20 24.79
C GLU A 80 -5.80 -0.79 24.39
N HIS A 81 -4.48 -0.57 24.20
CA HIS A 81 -3.97 0.68 23.63
C HIS A 81 -4.39 0.82 22.16
N VAL A 82 -4.30 -0.26 21.39
CA VAL A 82 -4.72 -0.27 19.98
C VAL A 82 -6.22 -0.10 19.83
N GLU A 83 -7.04 -0.69 20.73
CA GLU A 83 -8.49 -0.47 20.78
C GLU A 83 -8.83 1.01 20.96
N LYS A 84 -8.16 1.70 21.88
CA LYS A 84 -8.34 3.15 22.07
C LYS A 84 -7.92 3.94 20.83
N PHE A 85 -6.88 3.54 20.17
CA PHE A 85 -6.44 4.16 18.92
C PHE A 85 -7.48 3.96 17.80
N ARG A 86 -8.02 2.75 17.62
CA ARG A 86 -9.12 2.49 16.67
C ARG A 86 -10.36 3.34 16.99
N GLU A 87 -10.72 3.52 18.27
CA GLU A 87 -11.82 4.37 18.67
C GLU A 87 -11.58 5.83 18.27
N GLN A 88 -10.36 6.35 18.40
CA GLN A 88 -10.01 7.69 17.93
C GLN A 88 -10.11 7.80 16.41
N ILE A 89 -9.67 6.79 15.68
CA ILE A 89 -9.84 6.74 14.22
C ILE A 89 -11.31 6.79 13.85
N ARG A 90 -12.15 5.97 14.49
CA ARG A 90 -13.59 5.89 14.24
C ARG A 90 -14.29 7.22 14.51
N THR A 91 -13.93 7.92 15.56
CA THR A 91 -14.61 9.15 16.01
C THR A 91 -14.05 10.43 15.40
N VAL A 92 -12.80 10.45 14.94
CA VAL A 92 -12.12 11.65 14.43
C VAL A 92 -11.81 11.53 12.94
N ILE A 93 -11.11 10.47 12.53
CA ILE A 93 -10.62 10.31 11.14
C ILE A 93 -11.75 9.91 10.21
N THR A 94 -12.55 8.90 10.57
CA THR A 94 -13.66 8.42 9.72
C THR A 94 -14.64 9.53 9.33
N PRO A 95 -15.09 10.40 10.24
CA PRO A 95 -15.91 11.56 9.87
C PRO A 95 -15.19 12.59 8.97
N ALA A 96 -13.86 12.70 9.07
CA ALA A 96 -13.09 13.56 8.17
C ALA A 96 -13.07 12.96 6.75
N VAL A 97 -12.82 11.65 6.63
CA VAL A 97 -12.85 10.93 5.34
C VAL A 97 -14.25 10.99 4.71
N ASP A 98 -15.33 10.86 5.50
CA ASP A 98 -16.70 11.05 4.99
C ASP A 98 -16.91 12.46 4.38
N ARG A 99 -16.39 13.51 5.03
CA ARG A 99 -16.43 14.88 4.44
C ARG A 99 -15.60 14.96 3.16
N MET A 100 -14.45 14.30 3.09
CA MET A 100 -13.62 14.24 1.88
C MET A 100 -14.36 13.53 0.73
N ARG A 101 -15.02 12.40 0.98
CA ARG A 101 -15.84 11.69 -0.01
C ARG A 101 -17.02 12.52 -0.49
N LYS A 102 -17.68 13.29 0.39
CA LYS A 102 -18.73 14.25 0.00
C LYS A 102 -18.19 15.39 -0.87
N ALA A 103 -17.00 15.89 -0.57
CA ALA A 103 -16.34 16.89 -1.41
C ALA A 103 -15.92 16.32 -2.76
N GLN A 104 -15.46 15.06 -2.81
CA GLN A 104 -15.16 14.32 -4.05
C GLN A 104 -16.43 14.16 -4.91
N ALA A 105 -17.55 13.71 -4.32
CA ALA A 105 -18.82 13.60 -5.03
C ALA A 105 -19.22 14.94 -5.69
N LYS A 106 -19.14 16.03 -4.93
CA LYS A 106 -19.44 17.38 -5.45
C LYS A 106 -18.50 17.77 -6.60
N ARG A 107 -17.19 17.48 -6.48
CA ARG A 107 -16.19 17.78 -7.52
C ARG A 107 -16.44 16.98 -8.79
N LEU A 108 -16.91 15.73 -8.67
CA LEU A 108 -17.25 14.85 -9.77
C LEU A 108 -18.67 15.08 -10.34
N GLY A 109 -19.47 15.97 -9.74
CA GLY A 109 -20.87 16.19 -10.15
C GLY A 109 -21.79 15.00 -9.84
N LEU A 110 -21.50 14.23 -8.77
CA LEU A 110 -22.25 13.05 -8.36
C LEU A 110 -23.07 13.34 -7.08
N ASP A 111 -24.19 12.65 -6.93
CA ASP A 111 -24.97 12.70 -5.68
C ASP A 111 -24.22 12.03 -4.52
N SER A 112 -23.50 10.93 -4.82
CA SER A 112 -22.64 10.23 -3.87
C SER A 112 -21.56 9.43 -4.61
N VAL A 113 -20.39 9.27 -3.97
CA VAL A 113 -19.32 8.38 -4.43
C VAL A 113 -19.75 6.93 -4.16
N LYS A 114 -19.64 6.08 -5.17
CA LYS A 114 -19.78 4.62 -5.07
C LYS A 114 -18.38 4.00 -5.08
N TYR A 115 -18.26 2.72 -4.73
CA TYR A 115 -16.97 2.01 -4.74
C TYR A 115 -16.20 2.17 -6.05
N TYR A 116 -16.89 2.13 -7.18
CA TYR A 116 -16.30 2.33 -8.51
C TYR A 116 -15.98 3.80 -8.85
N ASP A 117 -16.33 4.75 -7.99
CA ASP A 117 -16.00 6.17 -8.17
C ASP A 117 -14.81 6.60 -7.30
N GLU A 118 -14.41 5.78 -6.31
CA GLU A 118 -13.43 6.17 -5.28
C GLU A 118 -12.05 6.50 -5.85
N SER A 119 -11.62 5.77 -6.88
CA SER A 119 -10.31 5.95 -7.51
C SER A 119 -10.23 7.20 -8.40
N LEU A 120 -11.33 7.85 -8.75
CA LEU A 120 -11.33 9.07 -9.55
C LEU A 120 -11.44 10.31 -8.66
N THR A 121 -10.38 11.10 -8.57
CA THR A 121 -10.34 12.30 -7.74
C THR A 121 -10.84 13.54 -8.44
N PHE A 122 -10.58 13.71 -9.74
CA PHE A 122 -10.91 14.89 -10.53
C PHE A 122 -11.76 14.53 -11.76
N ALA A 123 -12.76 15.37 -12.10
CA ALA A 123 -13.65 15.12 -13.23
C ALA A 123 -12.93 15.07 -14.59
N GLY A 124 -11.80 15.74 -14.70
CA GLY A 124 -10.94 15.72 -15.90
C GLY A 124 -9.94 14.55 -15.95
N GLY A 125 -10.03 13.60 -15.02
CA GLY A 125 -9.06 12.52 -14.83
C GLY A 125 -8.05 12.82 -13.72
N ASN A 126 -7.43 11.80 -13.18
CA ASN A 126 -6.33 11.93 -12.22
C ASN A 126 -5.05 12.44 -12.89
N ALA A 127 -4.11 12.93 -12.10
CA ALA A 127 -2.78 13.29 -12.59
C ALA A 127 -1.98 12.00 -12.84
N ASP A 128 -1.74 11.68 -14.11
CA ASP A 128 -0.89 10.56 -14.50
C ASP A 128 0.56 11.02 -14.67
N PRO A 129 1.56 10.13 -14.47
CA PRO A 129 2.95 10.42 -14.75
C PRO A 129 3.17 10.78 -16.22
N ILE A 130 4.00 11.78 -16.49
CA ILE A 130 4.30 12.27 -17.85
C ILE A 130 5.24 11.37 -18.64
N GLY A 131 5.73 10.28 -18.07
CA GLY A 131 6.61 9.32 -18.72
C GLY A 131 6.52 7.92 -18.12
N GLY A 132 7.05 6.93 -18.83
CA GLY A 132 7.11 5.56 -18.36
C GLY A 132 8.23 5.29 -17.35
N LYS A 133 8.47 4.02 -17.05
CA LYS A 133 9.43 3.54 -16.04
C LYS A 133 10.80 4.22 -16.13
N ASP A 134 11.42 4.25 -17.30
CA ASP A 134 12.78 4.77 -17.43
C ASP A 134 12.84 6.29 -17.18
N TYR A 135 11.79 7.01 -17.58
CA TYR A 135 11.61 8.41 -17.25
C TYR A 135 11.48 8.60 -15.74
N MET A 136 10.58 7.86 -15.09
CA MET A 136 10.34 7.97 -13.65
C MET A 136 11.59 7.63 -12.83
N VAL A 137 12.32 6.58 -13.18
CA VAL A 137 13.59 6.22 -12.51
C VAL A 137 14.64 7.31 -12.73
N GLY A 138 14.71 7.90 -13.92
CA GLY A 138 15.60 9.04 -14.19
C GLY A 138 15.28 10.26 -13.32
N GLN A 139 13.99 10.64 -13.22
CA GLN A 139 13.55 11.75 -12.35
C GLN A 139 13.78 11.44 -10.86
N ALA A 140 13.55 10.19 -10.43
CA ALA A 140 13.84 9.75 -9.08
C ALA A 140 15.36 9.84 -8.76
N THR A 141 16.22 9.49 -9.72
CA THR A 141 17.68 9.63 -9.54
C THR A 141 18.08 11.08 -9.27
N GLU A 142 17.53 12.04 -10.03
CA GLU A 142 17.77 13.46 -9.78
C GLU A 142 17.20 13.92 -8.44
N MET A 143 15.98 13.48 -8.11
CA MET A 143 15.27 13.82 -6.88
C MET A 143 16.03 13.33 -5.64
N TYR A 144 16.38 12.05 -5.59
CA TYR A 144 17.15 11.49 -4.47
C TYR A 144 18.57 12.05 -4.41
N GLY A 145 19.14 12.42 -5.57
CA GLY A 145 20.41 13.13 -5.65
C GLY A 145 20.37 14.52 -5.03
N ALA A 146 19.21 15.18 -5.08
CA ALA A 146 19.00 16.51 -4.51
C ALA A 146 18.53 16.48 -3.04
N LEU A 147 17.92 15.38 -2.59
CA LEU A 147 17.37 15.24 -1.24
C LEU A 147 18.47 15.17 -0.18
N SER A 148 19.46 14.30 -0.35
CA SER A 148 20.65 14.23 0.52
C SER A 148 21.80 13.44 -0.16
N PRO A 149 23.06 13.59 0.34
CA PRO A 149 24.18 12.77 -0.10
C PRO A 149 23.94 11.27 0.08
N GLU A 150 23.29 10.87 1.18
CA GLU A 150 23.01 9.49 1.53
C GLU A 150 21.95 8.87 0.60
N THR A 151 20.88 9.60 0.31
CA THR A 151 19.86 9.15 -0.65
C THR A 151 20.40 9.11 -2.07
N LYS A 152 21.32 10.00 -2.40
CA LYS A 152 22.04 9.96 -3.69
C LYS A 152 22.86 8.69 -3.84
N GLU A 153 23.72 8.39 -2.87
CA GLU A 153 24.56 7.18 -2.86
C GLU A 153 23.71 5.92 -2.99
N PHE A 154 22.63 5.85 -2.20
CA PHE A 154 21.68 4.76 -2.23
C PHE A 154 21.02 4.58 -3.60
N PHE A 155 20.46 5.63 -4.17
CA PHE A 155 19.69 5.50 -5.41
C PHE A 155 20.58 5.31 -6.63
N ASP A 156 21.79 5.89 -6.64
CA ASP A 156 22.84 5.59 -7.61
C ASP A 156 23.26 4.11 -7.56
N PHE A 157 23.33 3.51 -6.37
CA PHE A 157 23.58 2.09 -6.21
C PHE A 157 22.44 1.25 -6.79
N MET A 158 21.19 1.59 -6.49
CA MET A 158 20.02 0.89 -7.01
C MET A 158 19.98 0.90 -8.55
N THR A 159 20.19 2.06 -9.15
CA THR A 159 20.19 2.24 -10.61
C THR A 159 21.38 1.55 -11.29
N LYS A 160 22.57 1.67 -10.72
CA LYS A 160 23.79 1.05 -11.26
C LYS A 160 23.69 -0.47 -11.37
N TYR A 161 23.04 -1.10 -10.40
CA TYR A 161 22.92 -2.56 -10.35
C TYR A 161 21.54 -3.08 -10.80
N GLU A 162 20.70 -2.20 -11.38
CA GLU A 162 19.37 -2.53 -11.92
C GLU A 162 18.49 -3.27 -10.91
N LEU A 163 18.47 -2.79 -9.65
CA LEU A 163 17.79 -3.43 -8.52
C LEU A 163 16.28 -3.14 -8.49
N PHE A 164 15.65 -3.15 -9.66
CA PHE A 164 14.24 -2.85 -9.86
C PHE A 164 13.58 -3.84 -10.84
N ASP A 165 12.41 -4.35 -10.50
CA ASP A 165 11.48 -4.98 -11.44
C ASP A 165 10.12 -4.29 -11.33
N LEU A 166 9.90 -3.21 -12.09
CA LEU A 166 8.81 -2.26 -11.87
C LEU A 166 7.58 -2.51 -12.75
N GLU A 167 7.73 -2.97 -13.99
CA GLU A 167 6.62 -3.04 -14.95
C GLU A 167 5.77 -4.30 -14.78
N THR A 168 4.44 -4.15 -14.92
CA THR A 168 3.53 -5.29 -15.00
C THR A 168 3.72 -6.06 -16.29
N ARG A 169 3.53 -7.39 -16.26
CA ARG A 169 3.58 -8.27 -17.43
C ARG A 169 2.83 -9.58 -17.19
N PRO A 170 2.44 -10.32 -18.24
CA PRO A 170 1.80 -11.62 -18.08
C PRO A 170 2.64 -12.60 -17.24
N GLY A 171 2.00 -13.26 -16.27
CA GLY A 171 2.65 -14.23 -15.39
C GLY A 171 3.47 -13.64 -14.24
N LYS A 172 3.60 -12.32 -14.14
CA LYS A 172 4.22 -11.66 -13.01
C LYS A 172 3.30 -11.70 -11.79
N HIS A 173 3.88 -11.98 -10.61
CA HIS A 173 3.14 -11.95 -9.34
C HIS A 173 2.58 -10.55 -9.06
N LEU A 174 1.40 -10.50 -8.45
CA LEU A 174 0.77 -9.24 -8.03
C LEU A 174 1.47 -8.67 -6.80
N GLY A 175 1.29 -7.36 -6.59
CA GLY A 175 1.83 -6.63 -5.45
C GLY A 175 3.03 -5.76 -5.79
N GLY A 176 3.42 -4.95 -4.81
CA GLY A 176 4.67 -4.20 -4.74
C GLY A 176 5.33 -4.51 -3.41
N TYR A 177 6.64 -4.61 -3.38
CA TYR A 177 7.40 -4.80 -2.15
C TYR A 177 8.87 -4.47 -2.34
N CYS A 178 9.53 -4.10 -1.26
CA CYS A 178 10.98 -4.12 -1.16
C CYS A 178 11.43 -5.37 -0.42
N THR A 179 12.48 -6.00 -0.90
CA THR A 179 13.17 -7.09 -0.23
C THR A 179 14.68 -6.84 -0.24
N SER A 180 15.43 -7.65 0.48
CA SER A 180 16.89 -7.55 0.53
C SER A 180 17.56 -8.82 0.03
N LEU A 181 18.73 -8.64 -0.56
CA LEU A 181 19.70 -9.68 -0.88
C LEU A 181 20.89 -9.50 0.09
N PRO A 182 20.85 -10.09 1.31
CA PRO A 182 21.75 -9.74 2.41
C PRO A 182 23.23 -9.97 2.08
N GLU A 183 23.54 -11.04 1.34
CA GLU A 183 24.91 -11.36 0.93
C GLU A 183 25.55 -10.24 0.06
N TYR A 184 24.71 -9.49 -0.66
CA TYR A 184 25.13 -8.38 -1.51
C TYR A 184 24.88 -7.01 -0.88
N LYS A 185 24.26 -6.98 0.30
CA LYS A 185 23.77 -5.75 0.95
C LYS A 185 22.97 -4.88 -0.03
N ALA A 186 22.10 -5.54 -0.78
CA ALA A 186 21.37 -4.96 -1.89
C ALA A 186 19.87 -5.10 -1.69
N PRO A 187 19.16 -3.99 -1.44
CA PRO A 187 17.72 -3.99 -1.51
C PRO A 187 17.25 -4.14 -2.95
N PHE A 188 16.05 -4.68 -3.16
CA PHE A 188 15.44 -4.90 -4.47
C PHE A 188 13.98 -4.47 -4.41
N ILE A 189 13.54 -3.67 -5.38
CA ILE A 189 12.15 -3.21 -5.49
C ILE A 189 11.43 -3.98 -6.59
N PHE A 190 10.32 -4.61 -6.21
CA PHE A 190 9.39 -5.28 -7.11
C PHE A 190 8.08 -4.51 -7.14
N SER A 191 7.53 -4.23 -8.33
CA SER A 191 6.26 -3.52 -8.50
C SER A 191 5.55 -3.94 -9.77
N ASN A 192 4.39 -3.34 -10.04
CA ASN A 192 3.55 -3.61 -11.21
C ASN A 192 3.01 -2.29 -11.80
N PHE A 193 3.90 -1.45 -12.29
CA PHE A 193 3.55 -0.18 -12.92
C PHE A 193 2.52 -0.34 -14.03
N ASN A 194 1.53 0.52 -14.03
CA ASN A 194 0.39 0.50 -14.95
C ASN A 194 0.10 1.86 -15.62
N GLY A 195 0.91 2.89 -15.34
CA GLY A 195 0.79 4.23 -15.91
C GLY A 195 -0.14 5.16 -15.15
N THR A 196 -0.49 4.83 -13.90
CA THR A 196 -1.25 5.72 -12.99
C THR A 196 -0.33 6.41 -11.99
N SER A 197 -0.84 7.36 -11.19
CA SER A 197 -0.10 8.02 -10.12
C SER A 197 0.47 7.04 -9.10
N ALA A 198 -0.18 5.90 -8.91
CA ALA A 198 0.27 4.84 -8.02
C ALA A 198 1.67 4.31 -8.35
N ASP A 199 2.14 4.44 -9.59
CA ASP A 199 3.51 4.07 -9.96
C ASP A 199 4.55 4.93 -9.23
N VAL A 200 4.28 6.24 -9.07
CA VAL A 200 5.14 7.16 -8.33
C VAL A 200 5.02 6.94 -6.83
N ASP A 201 3.80 6.69 -6.33
CA ASP A 201 3.55 6.37 -4.92
C ASP A 201 4.37 5.15 -4.51
N VAL A 202 4.24 4.04 -5.25
CA VAL A 202 4.99 2.81 -4.96
C VAL A 202 6.49 3.00 -5.13
N LEU A 203 6.95 3.74 -6.16
CA LEU A 203 8.38 3.99 -6.33
C LEU A 203 8.99 4.71 -5.13
N THR A 204 8.32 5.74 -4.61
CA THR A 204 8.80 6.52 -3.47
C THR A 204 8.64 5.79 -2.15
N HIS A 205 7.56 5.04 -1.98
CA HIS A 205 7.30 4.18 -0.83
C HIS A 205 8.35 3.07 -0.69
N GLU A 206 8.51 2.26 -1.73
CA GLU A 206 9.47 1.15 -1.73
C GLU A 206 10.92 1.64 -1.65
N ALA A 207 11.22 2.82 -2.20
CA ALA A 207 12.52 3.45 -2.01
C ALA A 207 12.76 3.84 -0.54
N GLY A 208 11.73 4.16 0.24
CA GLY A 208 11.83 4.37 1.68
C GLY A 208 12.27 3.10 2.42
N HIS A 209 11.63 1.98 2.12
CA HIS A 209 12.05 0.66 2.63
C HIS A 209 13.46 0.29 2.18
N ALA A 210 13.75 0.47 0.89
CA ALA A 210 15.06 0.14 0.32
C ALA A 210 16.19 0.99 0.93
N PHE A 211 15.94 2.27 1.18
CA PHE A 211 16.92 3.15 1.83
C PHE A 211 17.20 2.71 3.28
N GLN A 212 16.15 2.36 4.03
CA GLN A 212 16.32 1.82 5.37
C GLN A 212 17.15 0.53 5.36
N ALA A 213 16.82 -0.42 4.47
CA ALA A 213 17.55 -1.67 4.33
C ALA A 213 19.02 -1.44 3.91
N TYR A 214 19.23 -0.54 2.93
CA TYR A 214 20.56 -0.15 2.46
C TYR A 214 21.47 0.35 3.60
N LEU A 215 20.94 1.22 4.45
CA LEU A 215 21.68 1.73 5.61
C LEU A 215 21.81 0.68 6.72
N GLY A 216 20.74 -0.02 7.03
CA GLY A 216 20.71 -1.05 8.08
C GLY A 216 21.76 -2.13 7.84
N GLU A 217 21.86 -2.67 6.64
CA GLU A 217 22.81 -3.72 6.27
C GLU A 217 24.27 -3.26 6.26
N ARG A 218 24.52 -1.95 6.12
CA ARG A 218 25.88 -1.38 6.13
C ARG A 218 26.34 -0.91 7.49
N LEU A 219 25.42 -0.39 8.30
CA LEU A 219 25.75 0.26 9.56
C LEU A 219 25.53 -0.64 10.78
N ILE A 220 24.64 -1.64 10.68
CA ILE A 220 24.26 -2.50 11.80
C ILE A 220 24.83 -3.91 11.59
N PRO A 221 25.78 -4.35 12.43
CA PRO A 221 26.46 -5.64 12.24
C PRO A 221 25.58 -6.86 12.62
N ILE A 222 24.49 -6.64 13.36
CA ILE A 222 23.60 -7.71 13.85
C ILE A 222 22.37 -7.78 12.96
N GLY A 223 22.24 -8.83 12.16
CA GLY A 223 21.18 -8.97 11.14
C GLY A 223 19.75 -8.78 11.67
N VAL A 224 19.43 -9.33 12.85
CA VAL A 224 18.10 -9.19 13.46
C VAL A 224 17.73 -7.74 13.86
N LEU A 225 18.73 -6.86 13.96
CA LEU A 225 18.54 -5.44 14.29
C LEU A 225 18.57 -4.52 13.05
N GLN A 226 18.79 -5.06 11.85
CA GLN A 226 18.88 -4.28 10.62
C GLN A 226 17.51 -3.81 10.13
N GLY A 227 16.44 -4.52 10.46
CA GLY A 227 15.05 -4.15 10.15
C GLY A 227 14.36 -3.44 11.31
N SER A 228 13.18 -2.95 11.04
CA SER A 228 12.28 -2.33 12.03
C SER A 228 11.07 -3.23 12.33
N THR A 229 10.25 -2.84 13.32
CA THR A 229 8.98 -3.52 13.60
C THR A 229 7.95 -3.22 12.52
N SER A 230 6.87 -4.00 12.47
CA SER A 230 5.85 -3.89 11.43
C SER A 230 5.24 -2.48 11.30
N GLU A 231 5.00 -1.79 12.42
CA GLU A 231 4.47 -0.43 12.38
C GLU A 231 5.53 0.62 12.00
N VAL A 232 6.75 0.44 12.47
CA VAL A 232 7.84 1.40 12.24
C VAL A 232 8.32 1.37 10.79
N CYS A 233 8.20 0.23 10.11
CA CYS A 233 8.62 0.15 8.70
C CYS A 233 7.82 1.09 7.80
N GLU A 234 6.55 1.36 8.09
CA GLU A 234 5.74 2.30 7.29
C GLU A 234 5.99 3.77 7.66
N ILE A 235 6.67 4.06 8.76
CA ILE A 235 7.09 5.44 9.07
C ILE A 235 8.12 5.91 8.04
N HIS A 236 9.13 5.12 7.72
CA HIS A 236 10.15 5.54 6.77
C HIS A 236 9.68 5.45 5.31
N SER A 237 8.83 4.48 4.95
CA SER A 237 8.28 4.38 3.60
C SER A 237 7.32 5.53 3.29
N MET A 238 6.28 5.73 4.10
CA MET A 238 5.32 6.81 3.90
C MET A 238 5.94 8.20 4.09
N SER A 239 6.90 8.37 5.02
CA SER A 239 7.62 9.64 5.13
C SER A 239 8.41 9.97 3.88
N MET A 240 9.00 8.97 3.21
CA MET A 240 9.72 9.17 1.96
C MET A 240 8.82 9.71 0.85
N GLU A 241 7.58 9.22 0.74
CA GLU A 241 6.59 9.75 -0.20
C GLU A 241 6.39 11.26 0.00
N PHE A 242 6.23 11.72 1.27
CA PHE A 242 6.03 13.13 1.59
C PHE A 242 7.31 13.98 1.43
N PHE A 243 8.49 13.43 1.74
CA PHE A 243 9.76 14.13 1.53
C PHE A 243 10.02 14.43 0.06
N THR A 244 9.47 13.64 -0.85
CA THR A 244 9.64 13.83 -2.30
C THR A 244 8.68 14.85 -2.93
N TYR A 245 7.68 15.35 -2.20
CA TYR A 245 6.69 16.31 -2.67
C TYR A 245 7.28 17.55 -3.41
N PRO A 246 8.40 18.14 -2.98
CA PRO A 246 8.99 19.28 -3.70
C PRO A 246 9.38 19.01 -5.16
N TRP A 247 9.50 17.73 -5.55
CA TRP A 247 9.91 17.31 -6.90
C TRP A 247 8.78 16.70 -7.73
N MET A 248 7.54 16.72 -7.27
CA MET A 248 6.42 16.10 -7.99
C MET A 248 6.09 16.77 -9.33
N ASP A 249 6.50 18.01 -9.54
CA ASP A 249 6.45 18.66 -10.85
C ASP A 249 7.27 17.92 -11.93
N LYS A 250 8.34 17.23 -11.54
CA LYS A 250 9.13 16.38 -12.45
C LYS A 250 8.35 15.17 -12.96
N PHE A 251 7.40 14.66 -12.19
CA PHE A 251 6.62 13.47 -12.53
C PHE A 251 5.27 13.83 -13.17
N PHE A 252 4.64 14.92 -12.73
CA PHE A 252 3.27 15.28 -13.10
C PHE A 252 3.12 16.63 -13.80
N GLY A 253 4.24 17.37 -14.01
CA GLY A 253 4.22 18.69 -14.65
C GLY A 253 3.28 19.65 -13.92
N ASP A 254 2.45 20.36 -14.69
CA ASP A 254 1.50 21.34 -14.17
C ASP A 254 0.40 20.74 -13.28
N ARG A 255 0.28 19.41 -13.25
CA ARG A 255 -0.70 18.70 -12.44
C ARG A 255 -0.15 18.17 -11.09
N ALA A 256 1.06 18.58 -10.72
CA ALA A 256 1.70 18.13 -9.48
C ALA A 256 0.88 18.45 -8.21
N ASP A 257 0.17 19.59 -8.17
CA ASP A 257 -0.68 19.93 -7.02
C ASP A 257 -1.94 19.06 -6.94
N GLU A 258 -2.48 18.62 -8.07
CA GLU A 258 -3.58 17.65 -8.11
C GLU A 258 -3.12 16.29 -7.56
N TYR A 259 -1.93 15.84 -7.94
CA TYR A 259 -1.32 14.64 -7.40
C TYR A 259 -1.13 14.75 -5.87
N ARG A 260 -0.48 15.81 -5.37
CA ARG A 260 -0.25 16.01 -3.93
C ARG A 260 -1.56 16.00 -3.13
N TYR A 261 -2.61 16.60 -3.70
CA TYR A 261 -3.94 16.60 -3.08
C TYR A 261 -4.55 15.18 -3.03
N ALA A 262 -4.51 14.45 -4.14
CA ALA A 262 -5.05 13.09 -4.23
C ALA A 262 -4.30 12.15 -3.27
N HIS A 263 -2.98 12.13 -3.32
CA HIS A 263 -2.12 11.33 -2.46
C HIS A 263 -2.35 11.59 -0.96
N LEU A 264 -2.45 12.86 -0.54
CA LEU A 264 -2.79 13.19 0.85
C LEU A 264 -4.17 12.69 1.25
N CYS A 265 -5.15 12.78 0.34
CA CYS A 265 -6.50 12.26 0.58
C CYS A 265 -6.48 10.73 0.76
N ASP A 266 -5.72 10.03 -0.07
CA ASP A 266 -5.60 8.57 -0.01
C ASP A 266 -4.87 8.11 1.24
N ALA A 267 -3.80 8.81 1.64
CA ALA A 267 -3.10 8.56 2.91
C ALA A 267 -4.02 8.72 4.15
N LEU A 268 -4.98 9.64 4.10
CA LEU A 268 -5.99 9.78 5.16
C LEU A 268 -7.11 8.73 5.05
N ALA A 269 -7.53 8.38 3.82
CA ALA A 269 -8.62 7.46 3.58
C ALA A 269 -8.27 6.01 3.91
N VAL A 270 -7.00 5.62 3.82
CA VAL A 270 -6.54 4.26 4.15
C VAL A 270 -6.57 3.97 5.65
N ILE A 271 -6.46 5.00 6.52
CA ILE A 271 -6.38 4.82 7.97
C ILE A 271 -7.62 4.12 8.56
N PRO A 272 -8.88 4.52 8.26
CA PRO A 272 -10.06 3.79 8.72
C PRO A 272 -10.12 2.34 8.23
N TYR A 273 -9.66 2.07 6.99
CA TYR A 273 -9.60 0.72 6.45
C TYR A 273 -8.62 -0.16 7.24
N MET A 274 -7.40 0.33 7.50
CA MET A 274 -6.41 -0.39 8.30
C MET A 274 -6.92 -0.66 9.73
N ALA A 275 -7.58 0.31 10.36
CA ALA A 275 -8.18 0.14 11.67
C ALA A 275 -9.30 -0.92 11.66
N CYS A 276 -10.11 -0.96 10.60
CA CYS A 276 -11.16 -1.98 10.42
C CYS A 276 -10.56 -3.37 10.27
N VAL A 277 -9.49 -3.53 9.49
CA VAL A 277 -8.77 -4.82 9.32
C VAL A 277 -8.18 -5.28 10.66
N ASP A 278 -7.57 -4.39 11.43
CA ASP A 278 -7.04 -4.73 12.76
C ASP A 278 -8.15 -5.16 13.74
N GLU A 279 -9.28 -4.43 13.79
CA GLU A 279 -10.45 -4.77 14.61
C GLU A 279 -11.02 -6.13 14.22
N PHE A 280 -11.18 -6.39 12.94
CA PHE A 280 -11.63 -7.67 12.42
C PHE A 280 -10.74 -8.83 12.88
N GLN A 281 -9.40 -8.67 12.81
CA GLN A 281 -8.48 -9.70 13.30
C GLN A 281 -8.65 -9.96 14.80
N HIS A 282 -8.88 -8.93 15.62
CA HIS A 282 -9.13 -9.09 17.05
C HIS A 282 -10.44 -9.86 17.32
N GLU A 283 -11.52 -9.54 16.61
CA GLU A 283 -12.81 -10.21 16.78
C GLU A 283 -12.76 -11.67 16.34
N VAL A 284 -12.08 -11.99 15.24
CA VAL A 284 -11.89 -13.36 14.77
C VAL A 284 -11.14 -14.21 15.79
N TYR A 285 -10.03 -13.72 16.36
CA TYR A 285 -9.27 -14.51 17.35
C TYR A 285 -9.88 -14.51 18.74
N LYS A 286 -10.77 -13.58 19.06
CA LYS A 286 -11.59 -13.59 20.25
C LYS A 286 -12.72 -14.63 20.12
N ASN A 287 -13.21 -14.83 18.91
CA ASN A 287 -14.31 -15.75 18.59
C ASN A 287 -13.89 -16.77 17.50
N PRO A 288 -12.87 -17.62 17.75
CA PRO A 288 -12.26 -18.46 16.71
C PRO A 288 -13.15 -19.60 16.18
N LYS A 289 -14.40 -19.65 16.59
CA LYS A 289 -15.41 -20.58 16.09
C LYS A 289 -16.41 -19.92 15.13
N MET A 290 -16.25 -18.60 14.89
CA MET A 290 -17.00 -17.92 13.83
C MET A 290 -16.73 -18.59 12.50
N THR A 291 -17.77 -18.72 11.71
CA THR A 291 -17.65 -19.17 10.32
C THR A 291 -17.33 -17.99 9.41
N ALA A 292 -16.78 -18.24 8.21
CA ALA A 292 -16.55 -17.22 7.21
C ALA A 292 -17.82 -16.42 6.87
N LYS A 293 -18.98 -17.03 6.99
CA LYS A 293 -20.27 -16.38 6.74
C LYS A 293 -20.69 -15.39 7.83
N GLU A 294 -20.29 -15.62 9.09
CA GLU A 294 -20.54 -14.73 10.24
C GLU A 294 -19.58 -13.57 10.28
#